data_97ef17a067520519dc439a4dda132a21
#
_entry.id   97ef17a067520519dc439a4dda132a21
#
_cell.length_a   1.000
_cell.length_b   1.000
_cell.length_c   1.000
_cell.angle_alpha   90.00
_cell.angle_beta   90.00
_cell.angle_gamma   90.00
#
_symmetry.space_group_name_H-M   'P 1'
#
loop_
_entity.id
_entity.type
_entity.pdbx_description
1 polymer ?
#
loop_
_entity_poly.entity_id
_entity_poly.type
_entity_poly.pdbx_seq_one_letter_code
_entity_poly.pdbx_strand_id
1 'polypeptide(L)'
;MADRKHGVPAPPITSTIQTLQWQAEELDGEQFDKVLFVDVDMMELVNRGAVFTDCTFRGVRFNVSTHENAAFINCTFVRCSFFDAVFTDCKFVGSMFDGCSYGLLTVNGGDWGFVGLPGADLRGCALRGVRLREADLTGALLAEAEVKSCDLSGAWLHSADLTRADLRGSDLTGIDPLTVKLNQAVIDAAQATVIATALGMQVWP
;
A
#
# COMPACT_ATOMS: atom_id res chain seq x y z
N MET A 1 -8.42 -3.52 16.96
CA MET A 1 -8.10 -2.13 16.65
C MET A 1 -6.68 -2.15 16.12
N ALA A 2 -6.46 -1.77 14.87
CA ALA A 2 -5.10 -1.63 14.39
C ALA A 2 -4.44 -0.50 15.17
N ASP A 3 -3.51 -0.83 16.06
CA ASP A 3 -2.72 0.16 16.75
C ASP A 3 -1.77 0.77 15.73
N ARG A 4 -1.96 2.04 15.44
CA ARG A 4 -0.97 2.81 14.69
C ARG A 4 0.30 2.83 15.52
N LYS A 5 1.32 2.07 15.13
CA LYS A 5 2.61 1.98 15.84
C LYS A 5 3.28 3.36 15.97
N HIS A 6 2.98 4.29 15.07
CA HIS A 6 3.51 5.65 15.02
C HIS A 6 2.40 6.57 14.54
N GLY A 7 1.70 7.24 15.42
CA GLY A 7 0.73 8.24 15.01
C GLY A 7 -0.42 8.46 16.00
N VAL A 8 -1.17 9.49 15.74
CA VAL A 8 -2.38 9.86 16.49
C VAL A 8 -3.41 8.73 16.37
N PRO A 9 -4.13 8.37 17.44
CA PRO A 9 -5.24 7.42 17.37
C PRO A 9 -6.22 7.76 16.25
N ALA A 10 -6.84 6.76 15.65
CA ALA A 10 -7.87 7.00 14.63
C ALA A 10 -8.93 7.95 15.19
N PRO A 11 -9.34 8.98 14.43
CA PRO A 11 -10.34 9.93 14.90
C PRO A 11 -11.68 9.25 15.17
N PRO A 12 -12.52 9.84 16.02
CA PRO A 12 -13.81 9.26 16.35
C PRO A 12 -14.71 9.21 15.11
N ILE A 13 -15.39 8.08 14.90
CA ILE A 13 -16.38 7.89 13.86
C ILE A 13 -17.62 8.73 14.16
N THR A 14 -18.15 9.39 13.15
CA THR A 14 -19.36 10.25 13.25
C THR A 14 -20.59 9.61 12.62
N SER A 15 -20.41 8.71 11.64
CA SER A 15 -21.52 8.03 10.96
C SER A 15 -21.11 6.61 10.55
N THR A 16 -22.09 5.75 10.29
CA THR A 16 -21.85 4.38 9.88
C THR A 16 -22.67 4.05 8.64
N ILE A 17 -22.00 3.44 7.67
CA ILE A 17 -22.60 2.85 6.48
C ILE A 17 -22.37 1.34 6.57
N GLN A 18 -23.43 0.54 6.57
CA GLN A 18 -23.30 -0.90 6.71
C GLN A 18 -24.23 -1.66 5.79
N THR A 19 -23.79 -2.84 5.37
CA THR A 19 -24.57 -3.80 4.57
C THR A 19 -25.12 -3.21 3.27
N LEU A 20 -24.48 -2.16 2.74
CA LEU A 20 -24.83 -1.58 1.44
C LEU A 20 -24.14 -2.31 0.30
N GLN A 21 -24.86 -2.41 -0.79
CA GLN A 21 -24.35 -2.97 -2.05
C GLN A 21 -24.01 -1.80 -2.96
N TRP A 22 -22.72 -1.52 -3.07
CA TRP A 22 -22.16 -0.60 -4.05
C TRP A 22 -21.48 -1.35 -5.20
N GLN A 23 -21.91 -2.58 -5.41
CA GLN A 23 -21.40 -3.42 -6.49
C GLN A 23 -21.68 -2.78 -7.84
N ALA A 24 -20.65 -2.61 -8.65
CA ALA A 24 -20.71 -1.97 -9.97
C ALA A 24 -21.29 -0.54 -9.99
N GLU A 25 -21.30 0.15 -8.84
CA GLU A 25 -21.66 1.56 -8.74
C GLU A 25 -20.52 2.48 -9.18
N GLU A 26 -20.83 3.73 -9.45
CA GLU A 26 -19.86 4.77 -9.75
C GLU A 26 -19.82 5.81 -8.64
N LEU A 27 -18.62 6.20 -8.21
CA LEU A 27 -18.36 7.37 -7.37
C LEU A 27 -17.61 8.41 -8.19
N ASP A 28 -18.05 9.66 -8.14
CA ASP A 28 -17.45 10.78 -8.88
C ASP A 28 -17.28 12.02 -7.98
N GLY A 29 -16.19 12.01 -7.21
CA GLY A 29 -15.79 13.12 -6.35
C GLY A 29 -16.52 13.23 -5.02
N GLU A 30 -17.27 12.21 -4.60
CA GLU A 30 -17.91 12.18 -3.29
C GLU A 30 -16.91 12.31 -2.14
N GLN A 31 -17.37 12.91 -1.04
CA GLN A 31 -16.53 13.12 0.14
C GLN A 31 -17.14 12.45 1.37
N PHE A 32 -16.28 11.68 2.06
CA PHE A 32 -16.62 10.97 3.29
C PHE A 32 -15.64 11.36 4.39
N ASP A 33 -16.13 11.86 5.50
CA ASP A 33 -15.32 12.22 6.67
C ASP A 33 -15.78 11.45 7.90
N LYS A 34 -14.83 10.74 8.52
CA LYS A 34 -15.04 9.95 9.76
C LYS A 34 -16.21 8.95 9.68
N VAL A 35 -16.32 8.27 8.54
CA VAL A 35 -17.35 7.26 8.30
C VAL A 35 -16.79 5.87 8.58
N LEU A 36 -17.59 5.04 9.27
CA LEU A 36 -17.34 3.61 9.41
C LEU A 36 -18.15 2.84 8.35
N PHE A 37 -17.43 2.20 7.43
CA PHE A 37 -18.01 1.28 6.45
C PHE A 37 -17.89 -0.14 7.00
N VAL A 38 -19.02 -0.87 7.15
CA VAL A 38 -19.03 -2.23 7.68
C VAL A 38 -19.69 -3.17 6.68
N ASP A 39 -18.95 -4.20 6.27
CA ASP A 39 -19.43 -5.26 5.37
C ASP A 39 -20.11 -4.70 4.10
N VAL A 40 -19.57 -3.59 3.58
CA VAL A 40 -20.02 -2.97 2.33
C VAL A 40 -19.43 -3.71 1.15
N ASP A 41 -20.25 -3.99 0.15
CA ASP A 41 -19.81 -4.57 -1.10
C ASP A 41 -19.48 -3.48 -2.11
N MET A 42 -18.20 -3.31 -2.40
CA MET A 42 -17.65 -2.37 -3.39
C MET A 42 -16.98 -3.14 -4.56
N MET A 43 -17.43 -4.38 -4.82
CA MET A 43 -16.93 -5.15 -5.96
C MET A 43 -17.30 -4.46 -7.27
N GLU A 44 -16.34 -4.45 -8.21
CA GLU A 44 -16.52 -3.82 -9.54
C GLU A 44 -16.86 -2.31 -9.46
N LEU A 45 -16.72 -1.68 -8.29
CA LEU A 45 -16.93 -0.25 -8.12
C LEU A 45 -15.97 0.55 -9.01
N VAL A 46 -16.46 1.59 -9.65
CA VAL A 46 -15.64 2.57 -10.37
C VAL A 46 -15.62 3.87 -9.57
N ASN A 47 -14.45 4.24 -9.06
CA ASN A 47 -14.29 5.43 -8.25
C ASN A 47 -13.37 6.44 -8.94
N ARG A 48 -13.90 7.62 -9.25
CA ARG A 48 -13.17 8.74 -9.85
C ARG A 48 -13.15 9.91 -8.87
N GLY A 49 -12.02 10.07 -8.19
CA GLY A 49 -11.77 11.26 -7.36
C GLY A 49 -12.50 11.32 -6.02
N ALA A 50 -13.19 10.28 -5.56
CA ALA A 50 -13.80 10.30 -4.24
C ALA A 50 -12.74 10.43 -3.14
N VAL A 51 -13.07 11.16 -2.08
CA VAL A 51 -12.18 11.46 -0.96
C VAL A 51 -12.74 10.87 0.33
N PHE A 52 -11.95 10.02 0.96
CA PHE A 52 -12.25 9.43 2.26
C PHE A 52 -11.20 9.94 3.27
N THR A 53 -11.64 10.69 4.26
CA THR A 53 -10.77 11.23 5.31
C THR A 53 -11.15 10.61 6.65
N ASP A 54 -10.15 10.13 7.38
CA ASP A 54 -10.34 9.57 8.72
C ASP A 54 -11.39 8.43 8.78
N CYS A 55 -11.63 7.74 7.66
CA CYS A 55 -12.64 6.69 7.56
C CYS A 55 -12.09 5.33 8.02
N THR A 56 -12.99 4.46 8.44
CA THR A 56 -12.68 3.06 8.75
C THR A 56 -13.49 2.13 7.85
N PHE A 57 -12.80 1.22 7.20
CA PHE A 57 -13.37 0.16 6.36
C PHE A 57 -13.18 -1.17 7.08
N ARG A 58 -14.26 -1.87 7.39
CA ARG A 58 -14.22 -3.17 8.07
C ARG A 58 -14.98 -4.20 7.26
N GLY A 59 -14.29 -5.28 6.84
CA GLY A 59 -14.90 -6.35 6.06
C GLY A 59 -15.38 -5.92 4.67
N VAL A 60 -14.89 -4.81 4.15
CA VAL A 60 -15.29 -4.26 2.85
C VAL A 60 -14.61 -5.04 1.72
N ARG A 61 -15.36 -5.33 0.66
CA ARG A 61 -14.87 -6.00 -0.54
C ARG A 61 -14.63 -5.00 -1.66
N PHE A 62 -13.36 -4.75 -2.00
CA PHE A 62 -12.94 -3.92 -3.12
C PHE A 62 -12.53 -4.77 -4.35
N ASN A 63 -12.98 -6.03 -4.42
CA ASN A 63 -12.52 -6.93 -5.47
C ASN A 63 -12.91 -6.42 -6.85
N VAL A 64 -11.98 -6.50 -7.81
CA VAL A 64 -12.19 -6.08 -9.22
C VAL A 64 -12.59 -4.59 -9.36
N SER A 65 -12.47 -3.80 -8.29
CA SER A 65 -12.79 -2.37 -8.34
C SER A 65 -11.67 -1.56 -9.00
N THR A 66 -12.04 -0.42 -9.57
CA THR A 66 -11.10 0.53 -10.16
C THR A 66 -11.22 1.89 -9.47
N HIS A 67 -10.07 2.46 -9.11
CA HIS A 67 -9.98 3.74 -8.43
C HIS A 67 -9.01 4.64 -9.17
N GLU A 68 -9.44 5.81 -9.58
CA GLU A 68 -8.61 6.80 -10.26
C GLU A 68 -8.64 8.13 -9.51
N ASN A 69 -7.48 8.70 -9.22
CA ASN A 69 -7.32 9.98 -8.51
C ASN A 69 -8.07 10.05 -7.16
N ALA A 70 -8.45 8.93 -6.58
CA ALA A 70 -9.14 8.86 -5.29
C ALA A 70 -8.19 9.08 -4.13
N ALA A 71 -8.72 9.53 -2.99
CA ALA A 71 -7.92 9.77 -1.80
C ALA A 71 -8.51 9.06 -0.57
N PHE A 72 -7.66 8.29 0.11
CA PHE A 72 -7.94 7.61 1.37
C PHE A 72 -6.93 8.12 2.40
N ILE A 73 -7.24 9.22 3.05
CA ILE A 73 -6.32 9.92 3.96
C ILE A 73 -6.58 9.50 5.40
N ASN A 74 -5.54 9.03 6.09
CA ASN A 74 -5.62 8.53 7.47
C ASN A 74 -6.70 7.46 7.67
N CYS A 75 -7.03 6.69 6.64
CA CYS A 75 -8.04 5.65 6.72
C CYS A 75 -7.50 4.37 7.39
N THR A 76 -8.41 3.57 7.93
CA THR A 76 -8.09 2.26 8.50
C THR A 76 -8.87 1.17 7.78
N PHE A 77 -8.17 0.18 7.26
CA PHE A 77 -8.74 -0.97 6.57
C PHE A 77 -8.56 -2.22 7.43
N VAL A 78 -9.65 -2.84 7.85
CA VAL A 78 -9.63 -4.04 8.71
C VAL A 78 -10.34 -5.18 8.01
N ARG A 79 -9.61 -6.25 7.72
CA ARG A 79 -10.13 -7.46 7.06
C ARG A 79 -10.86 -7.16 5.74
N CYS A 80 -10.33 -6.21 4.97
CA CYS A 80 -10.82 -5.88 3.64
C CYS A 80 -10.17 -6.79 2.57
N SER A 81 -10.84 -6.94 1.44
CA SER A 81 -10.31 -7.69 0.30
C SER A 81 -10.12 -6.77 -0.90
N PHE A 82 -8.93 -6.82 -1.51
CA PHE A 82 -8.50 -6.04 -2.66
C PHE A 82 -8.13 -6.94 -3.85
N PHE A 83 -8.74 -8.12 -3.95
CA PHE A 83 -8.44 -9.05 -5.03
C PHE A 83 -8.71 -8.41 -6.40
N ASP A 84 -7.68 -8.37 -7.26
CA ASP A 84 -7.74 -7.78 -8.61
C ASP A 84 -8.23 -6.31 -8.63
N ALA A 85 -8.02 -5.59 -7.54
CA ALA A 85 -8.33 -4.16 -7.48
C ALA A 85 -7.23 -3.34 -8.17
N VAL A 86 -7.60 -2.24 -8.83
CA VAL A 86 -6.68 -1.34 -9.52
C VAL A 86 -6.79 0.07 -8.94
N PHE A 87 -5.66 0.62 -8.52
CA PHE A 87 -5.54 2.01 -8.05
C PHE A 87 -4.58 2.77 -8.95
N THR A 88 -5.06 3.86 -9.56
CA THR A 88 -4.26 4.73 -10.42
C THR A 88 -4.23 6.14 -9.83
N ASP A 89 -3.04 6.65 -9.58
CA ASP A 89 -2.78 7.99 -9.02
C ASP A 89 -3.55 8.28 -7.71
N CYS A 90 -3.83 7.23 -6.93
CA CYS A 90 -4.56 7.34 -5.67
C CYS A 90 -3.66 7.68 -4.48
N LYS A 91 -4.24 8.30 -3.45
CA LYS A 91 -3.54 8.66 -2.21
C LYS A 91 -4.01 7.79 -1.06
N PHE A 92 -3.05 7.20 -0.33
CA PHE A 92 -3.30 6.44 0.91
C PHE A 92 -2.45 6.96 2.08
N VAL A 93 -2.13 8.24 2.07
CA VAL A 93 -1.22 8.86 3.05
C VAL A 93 -1.70 8.60 4.48
N GLY A 94 -0.82 7.99 5.29
CA GLY A 94 -1.08 7.67 6.69
C GLY A 94 -2.13 6.59 6.93
N SER A 95 -2.59 5.90 5.89
CA SER A 95 -3.61 4.84 6.02
C SER A 95 -3.00 3.53 6.50
N MET A 96 -3.78 2.76 7.26
CA MET A 96 -3.34 1.51 7.91
C MET A 96 -4.18 0.33 7.44
N PHE A 97 -3.51 -0.81 7.21
CA PHE A 97 -4.14 -2.05 6.77
C PHE A 97 -3.89 -3.16 7.78
N ASP A 98 -4.95 -3.83 8.23
CA ASP A 98 -4.90 -4.91 9.20
C ASP A 98 -5.71 -6.12 8.73
N GLY A 99 -5.05 -7.27 8.57
CA GLY A 99 -5.68 -8.53 8.16
C GLY A 99 -6.35 -8.49 6.77
N CYS A 100 -5.88 -7.61 5.87
CA CYS A 100 -6.39 -7.48 4.52
C CYS A 100 -5.77 -8.50 3.55
N SER A 101 -6.45 -8.75 2.42
CA SER A 101 -5.95 -9.58 1.33
C SER A 101 -5.81 -8.79 0.02
N TYR A 102 -4.74 -9.09 -0.78
CA TYR A 102 -4.31 -8.23 -1.88
C TYR A 102 -4.08 -8.96 -3.22
N GLY A 103 -4.50 -10.21 -3.36
CA GLY A 103 -4.18 -11.01 -4.55
C GLY A 103 -4.42 -10.25 -5.86
N LEU A 104 -3.42 -10.21 -6.75
CA LEU A 104 -3.43 -9.50 -8.03
C LEU A 104 -3.64 -7.97 -7.94
N LEU A 105 -3.47 -7.37 -6.77
CA LEU A 105 -3.57 -5.92 -6.61
C LEU A 105 -2.59 -5.20 -7.54
N THR A 106 -3.09 -4.19 -8.24
CA THR A 106 -2.29 -3.32 -9.10
C THR A 106 -2.39 -1.87 -8.63
N VAL A 107 -1.24 -1.23 -8.41
CA VAL A 107 -1.14 0.18 -8.05
C VAL A 107 -0.22 0.88 -9.04
N ASN A 108 -0.73 1.88 -9.73
CA ASN A 108 0.01 2.69 -10.69
C ASN A 108 0.05 4.15 -10.21
N GLY A 109 1.23 4.63 -9.87
CA GLY A 109 1.40 6.00 -9.35
C GLY A 109 0.76 6.23 -7.99
N GLY A 110 0.59 7.50 -7.65
CA GLY A 110 -0.04 7.92 -6.41
C GLY A 110 0.89 8.04 -5.20
N ASP A 111 0.31 8.50 -4.09
CA ASP A 111 1.04 8.78 -2.86
C ASP A 111 0.55 7.88 -1.72
N TRP A 112 1.38 6.91 -1.37
CA TRP A 112 1.19 5.95 -0.28
C TRP A 112 2.22 6.20 0.85
N GLY A 113 2.68 7.44 0.99
CA GLY A 113 3.61 7.81 2.07
C GLY A 113 3.01 7.52 3.45
N PHE A 114 3.86 7.05 4.37
CA PHE A 114 3.46 6.69 5.74
C PHE A 114 2.36 5.63 5.84
N VAL A 115 2.13 4.87 4.79
CA VAL A 115 1.14 3.78 4.83
C VAL A 115 1.65 2.64 5.73
N GLY A 116 0.76 2.04 6.50
CA GLY A 116 1.06 0.85 7.31
C GLY A 116 0.55 -0.43 6.65
N LEU A 117 1.49 -1.25 6.21
CA LEU A 117 1.27 -2.58 5.59
C LEU A 117 2.13 -3.67 6.28
N PRO A 118 2.26 -3.66 7.64
CA PRO A 118 3.10 -4.64 8.31
C PRO A 118 2.56 -6.04 8.11
N GLY A 119 3.44 -6.97 7.68
CA GLY A 119 3.08 -8.36 7.41
C GLY A 119 2.12 -8.57 6.24
N ALA A 120 1.85 -7.55 5.42
CA ALA A 120 0.95 -7.67 4.28
C ALA A 120 1.44 -8.71 3.26
N ASP A 121 0.53 -9.56 2.78
CA ASP A 121 0.84 -10.51 1.70
C ASP A 121 0.61 -9.86 0.34
N LEU A 122 1.67 -9.28 -0.21
CA LEU A 122 1.70 -8.58 -1.50
C LEU A 122 2.39 -9.41 -2.59
N ARG A 123 2.49 -10.74 -2.41
CA ARG A 123 3.11 -11.62 -3.40
C ARG A 123 2.39 -11.55 -4.74
N GLY A 124 3.16 -11.36 -5.80
CA GLY A 124 2.63 -11.23 -7.16
C GLY A 124 1.80 -9.98 -7.43
N CYS A 125 1.76 -9.02 -6.50
CA CYS A 125 1.16 -7.71 -6.73
C CYS A 125 2.07 -6.83 -7.60
N ALA A 126 1.47 -5.80 -8.21
CA ALA A 126 2.18 -4.84 -9.03
C ALA A 126 2.07 -3.42 -8.47
N LEU A 127 3.20 -2.86 -8.07
CA LEU A 127 3.34 -1.48 -7.59
C LEU A 127 4.29 -0.74 -8.54
N ARG A 128 3.80 0.24 -9.27
CA ARG A 128 4.58 0.95 -10.30
C ARG A 128 4.50 2.46 -10.10
N GLY A 129 5.65 3.11 -9.93
CA GLY A 129 5.74 4.55 -9.77
C GLY A 129 5.08 5.09 -8.50
N VAL A 130 4.89 4.25 -7.49
CA VAL A 130 4.19 4.58 -6.25
C VAL A 130 5.15 5.25 -5.27
N ARG A 131 4.73 6.34 -4.63
CA ARG A 131 5.46 6.91 -3.51
C ARG A 131 5.14 6.13 -2.23
N LEU A 132 6.09 5.32 -1.76
CA LEU A 132 6.02 4.51 -0.53
C LEU A 132 6.98 5.03 0.55
N ARG A 133 7.28 6.32 0.47
CA ARG A 133 8.22 6.95 1.41
C ARG A 133 7.76 6.78 2.85
N GLU A 134 8.68 6.32 3.71
CA GLU A 134 8.40 6.07 5.13
C GLU A 134 7.22 5.10 5.38
N ALA A 135 6.90 4.25 4.42
CA ALA A 135 5.89 3.20 4.58
C ALA A 135 6.37 2.13 5.55
N ASP A 136 5.48 1.62 6.40
CA ASP A 136 5.77 0.45 7.24
C ASP A 136 5.45 -0.85 6.46
N LEU A 137 6.49 -1.46 5.92
CA LEU A 137 6.47 -2.75 5.23
C LEU A 137 7.16 -3.84 6.07
N THR A 138 7.25 -3.65 7.38
CA THR A 138 7.88 -4.60 8.30
C THR A 138 7.26 -5.99 8.14
N GLY A 139 8.08 -6.99 7.80
CA GLY A 139 7.62 -8.37 7.62
C GLY A 139 6.69 -8.60 6.44
N ALA A 140 6.49 -7.61 5.54
CA ALA A 140 5.65 -7.77 4.36
C ALA A 140 6.21 -8.85 3.41
N LEU A 141 5.33 -9.62 2.79
CA LEU A 141 5.67 -10.65 1.82
C LEU A 141 5.52 -10.07 0.42
N LEU A 142 6.63 -9.75 -0.22
CA LEU A 142 6.71 -9.15 -1.56
C LEU A 142 7.42 -10.08 -2.56
N ALA A 143 7.49 -11.38 -2.24
CA ALA A 143 8.13 -12.33 -3.15
C ALA A 143 7.42 -12.34 -4.50
N GLU A 144 8.22 -12.26 -5.59
CA GLU A 144 7.74 -12.20 -6.98
C GLU A 144 6.86 -10.97 -7.30
N ALA A 145 6.77 -9.98 -6.40
CA ALA A 145 6.05 -8.75 -6.67
C ALA A 145 6.82 -7.86 -7.67
N GLU A 146 6.09 -7.07 -8.43
CA GLU A 146 6.65 -6.00 -9.25
C GLU A 146 6.60 -4.69 -8.44
N VAL A 147 7.76 -4.19 -8.00
CA VAL A 147 7.88 -2.94 -7.24
C VAL A 147 8.83 -2.03 -8.01
N LYS A 148 8.34 -1.47 -9.12
CA LYS A 148 9.15 -0.73 -10.09
C LYS A 148 8.98 0.77 -9.98
N SER A 149 10.10 1.50 -10.12
CA SER A 149 10.11 2.96 -10.15
C SER A 149 9.40 3.60 -8.95
N CYS A 150 9.36 2.89 -7.81
CA CYS A 150 8.75 3.35 -6.57
C CYS A 150 9.74 4.15 -5.71
N ASP A 151 9.24 5.09 -4.94
CA ASP A 151 10.02 5.75 -3.90
C ASP A 151 9.85 4.99 -2.58
N LEU A 152 10.83 4.15 -2.25
CA LEU A 152 10.90 3.40 -0.99
C LEU A 152 11.83 4.07 0.03
N SER A 153 12.22 5.34 -0.20
CA SER A 153 13.15 6.05 0.69
C SER A 153 12.60 6.10 2.11
N GLY A 154 13.41 5.65 3.06
CA GLY A 154 13.01 5.58 4.47
C GLY A 154 11.91 4.57 4.81
N ALA A 155 11.48 3.72 3.87
CA ALA A 155 10.51 2.68 4.16
C ALA A 155 11.09 1.63 5.14
N TRP A 156 10.25 1.14 6.04
CA TRP A 156 10.64 0.14 7.02
C TRP A 156 10.43 -1.26 6.45
N LEU A 157 11.54 -1.86 6.00
CA LEU A 157 11.56 -3.16 5.35
C LEU A 157 12.11 -4.29 6.24
N HIS A 158 12.27 -4.04 7.56
CA HIS A 158 12.79 -5.06 8.47
C HIS A 158 11.99 -6.37 8.36
N SER A 159 12.67 -7.50 8.15
CA SER A 159 12.09 -8.83 7.94
C SER A 159 11.18 -8.97 6.71
N ALA A 160 11.13 -7.99 5.81
CA ALA A 160 10.38 -8.13 4.56
C ALA A 160 11.01 -9.19 3.64
N ASP A 161 10.18 -9.86 2.86
CA ASP A 161 10.60 -10.86 1.89
C ASP A 161 10.42 -10.31 0.46
N LEU A 162 11.52 -9.89 -0.17
CA LEU A 162 11.60 -9.41 -1.54
C LEU A 162 12.23 -10.46 -2.48
N THR A 163 12.17 -11.73 -2.11
CA THR A 163 12.71 -12.83 -2.92
C THR A 163 12.11 -12.80 -4.33
N ARG A 164 12.96 -12.70 -5.36
CA ARG A 164 12.58 -12.61 -6.77
C ARG A 164 11.70 -11.40 -7.14
N ALA A 165 11.56 -10.42 -6.27
CA ALA A 165 10.85 -9.19 -6.61
C ALA A 165 11.62 -8.38 -7.67
N ASP A 166 10.90 -7.70 -8.55
CA ASP A 166 11.49 -6.78 -9.52
C ASP A 166 11.45 -5.36 -8.96
N LEU A 167 12.62 -4.87 -8.53
CA LEU A 167 12.77 -3.57 -7.84
C LEU A 167 13.32 -2.47 -8.76
N ARG A 168 13.54 -2.74 -10.05
CA ARG A 168 14.24 -1.83 -10.94
C ARG A 168 13.65 -0.43 -10.97
N GLY A 169 14.52 0.56 -10.89
CA GLY A 169 14.17 1.97 -10.89
C GLY A 169 13.60 2.50 -9.56
N SER A 170 13.44 1.65 -8.54
CA SER A 170 12.95 2.09 -7.23
C SER A 170 14.08 2.70 -6.39
N ASP A 171 13.74 3.74 -5.62
CA ASP A 171 14.65 4.32 -4.64
C ASP A 171 14.69 3.45 -3.38
N LEU A 172 15.84 2.81 -3.14
CA LEU A 172 16.11 1.96 -1.99
C LEU A 172 16.93 2.69 -0.90
N THR A 173 16.96 4.00 -0.90
CA THR A 173 17.72 4.78 0.09
C THR A 173 17.21 4.49 1.50
N GLY A 174 18.11 4.09 2.39
CA GLY A 174 17.80 3.72 3.76
C GLY A 174 17.48 2.22 3.97
N ILE A 175 17.54 1.40 2.93
CA ILE A 175 17.40 -0.06 3.08
C ILE A 175 18.55 -0.60 3.96
N ASP A 176 18.21 -1.53 4.86
CA ASP A 176 19.19 -2.37 5.55
C ASP A 176 19.20 -3.78 4.94
N PRO A 177 20.16 -4.08 4.03
CA PRO A 177 20.18 -5.36 3.31
C PRO A 177 20.36 -6.59 4.22
N LEU A 178 20.82 -6.39 5.45
CA LEU A 178 21.03 -7.48 6.41
C LEU A 178 19.72 -7.95 7.07
N THR A 179 18.69 -7.13 7.01
CA THR A 179 17.40 -7.41 7.66
C THR A 179 16.28 -7.77 6.69
N VAL A 180 16.56 -7.69 5.38
CA VAL A 180 15.60 -7.94 4.28
C VAL A 180 16.02 -9.15 3.46
N LYS A 181 15.09 -9.99 3.04
CA LYS A 181 15.40 -11.07 2.11
C LYS A 181 15.38 -10.56 0.67
N LEU A 182 16.55 -10.57 0.02
CA LEU A 182 16.75 -10.09 -1.36
C LEU A 182 17.16 -11.20 -2.34
N ASN A 183 16.91 -12.47 -2.01
CA ASN A 183 17.35 -13.60 -2.83
C ASN A 183 16.78 -13.50 -4.25
N GLN A 184 17.65 -13.40 -5.26
CA GLN A 184 17.26 -13.29 -6.67
C GLN A 184 16.38 -12.08 -6.99
N ALA A 185 16.30 -11.07 -6.12
CA ALA A 185 15.64 -9.81 -6.46
C ALA A 185 16.33 -9.17 -7.68
N VAL A 186 15.53 -8.60 -8.57
CA VAL A 186 16.02 -7.93 -9.79
C VAL A 186 16.19 -6.45 -9.50
N ILE A 187 17.41 -5.95 -9.65
CA ILE A 187 17.79 -4.55 -9.40
C ILE A 187 18.57 -4.00 -10.59
N ASP A 188 18.71 -2.70 -10.68
CA ASP A 188 19.61 -2.03 -11.62
C ASP A 188 20.96 -1.67 -10.99
N ALA A 189 21.86 -1.11 -11.81
CA ALA A 189 23.22 -0.80 -11.37
C ALA A 189 23.28 0.31 -10.29
N ALA A 190 22.37 1.28 -10.33
CA ALA A 190 22.31 2.35 -9.33
C ALA A 190 21.90 1.77 -7.97
N GLN A 191 20.90 0.90 -7.95
CA GLN A 191 20.45 0.20 -6.76
C GLN A 191 21.52 -0.74 -6.18
N ALA A 192 22.30 -1.41 -7.05
CA ALA A 192 23.42 -2.23 -6.61
C ALA A 192 24.46 -1.40 -5.83
N THR A 193 24.70 -0.15 -6.27
CA THR A 193 25.56 0.80 -5.54
C THR A 193 25.00 1.16 -4.18
N VAL A 194 23.70 1.43 -4.08
CA VAL A 194 23.02 1.73 -2.80
C VAL A 194 23.17 0.55 -1.82
N ILE A 195 22.89 -0.66 -2.28
CA ILE A 195 22.99 -1.88 -1.46
C ILE A 195 24.44 -2.14 -1.03
N ALA A 196 25.40 -2.02 -1.94
CA ALA A 196 26.82 -2.22 -1.63
C ALA A 196 27.29 -1.20 -0.57
N THR A 197 26.89 0.08 -0.71
CA THR A 197 27.20 1.13 0.25
C THR A 197 26.56 0.86 1.62
N ALA A 198 25.31 0.41 1.65
CA ALA A 198 24.60 0.04 2.88
C ALA A 198 25.28 -1.15 3.61
N LEU A 199 25.95 -2.05 2.86
CA LEU A 199 26.80 -3.14 3.39
C LEU A 199 28.21 -2.66 3.80
N GLY A 200 28.51 -1.35 3.74
CA GLY A 200 29.80 -0.78 4.12
C GLY A 200 30.88 -0.87 3.05
N MET A 201 30.54 -1.22 1.81
CA MET A 201 31.49 -1.27 0.71
C MET A 201 31.74 0.13 0.13
N GLN A 202 32.96 0.37 -0.36
CA GLN A 202 33.28 1.55 -1.16
C GLN A 202 33.10 1.22 -2.64
N VAL A 203 32.24 1.97 -3.32
CA VAL A 203 32.03 1.80 -4.76
C VAL A 203 32.81 2.89 -5.50
N TRP A 204 33.69 2.46 -6.42
CA TRP A 204 34.44 3.37 -7.28
C TRP A 204 33.83 3.34 -8.69
N PRO A 205 33.75 4.49 -9.37
CA PRO A 205 33.20 4.58 -10.74
C PRO A 205 34.09 3.87 -11.77
#